data_55c424a298efaf296743083692eaec81
#
_entry.id   55c424a298efaf296743083692eaec81
#
_cell.length_a   1.000
_cell.length_b   1.000
_cell.length_c   1.000
_cell.angle_alpha   90.00
_cell.angle_beta   90.00
_cell.angle_gamma   90.00
#
_symmetry.space_group_name_H-M   'P 1'
#
loop_
_entity.id
_entity.type
_entity.pdbx_description
1 polymer ?
#
loop_
_entity_poly.entity_id
_entity_poly.type
_entity_poly.pdbx_seq_one_letter_code
_entity_poly.pdbx_strand_id
1 'polypeptide(L)'
;MRVIGPQVADGAVVYRDLAEAGDLPVGWIDEQDGGHYRLQHDPEAGFFDHVVGPHSLKNFLFPARETIGHFLREDGTWRQVEDLPEEPPLAVIGVRGCDLAGLAIQDRVFLGGEAVDPGYHRRRESLFLVAVNCRRAAATCFCHSTGCGPAASAGFDLCLTEFPGRFACEVGSERGAAVLAKLQEKVPLIACTDSERAEAAEQSE
;
A
#
# COMPACT_ATOMS: atom_id res chain seq x y z
N MET A 1 14.47 -6.35 2.04
CA MET A 1 13.20 -5.78 1.57
C MET A 1 12.83 -4.66 2.52
N ARG A 2 12.52 -3.48 2.01
CA ARG A 2 12.00 -2.34 2.78
C ARG A 2 10.50 -2.52 2.96
N VAL A 3 9.97 -2.25 4.14
CA VAL A 3 8.52 -2.33 4.41
C VAL A 3 8.02 -0.96 4.79
N ILE A 4 6.95 -0.51 4.16
CA ILE A 4 6.26 0.74 4.52
C ILE A 4 4.80 0.45 4.84
N GLY A 5 4.21 1.30 5.66
CA GLY A 5 2.79 1.24 6.03
C GLY A 5 2.32 2.52 6.68
N PRO A 6 1.03 2.55 7.05
CA PRO A 6 0.46 3.70 7.73
C PRO A 6 1.05 3.86 9.12
N GLN A 7 1.40 5.10 9.48
CA GLN A 7 1.85 5.51 10.81
C GLN A 7 1.25 6.87 11.17
N VAL A 8 1.09 7.13 12.45
CA VAL A 8 0.74 8.46 12.94
C VAL A 8 1.97 9.36 12.94
N ALA A 9 1.95 10.40 12.13
CA ALA A 9 3.00 11.41 12.12
C ALA A 9 2.46 12.76 11.66
N ASP A 10 2.98 13.82 12.22
CA ASP A 10 2.66 15.20 11.85
C ASP A 10 1.14 15.50 11.90
N GLY A 11 0.41 14.84 12.82
CA GLY A 11 -1.03 15.01 13.01
C GLY A 11 -1.90 14.30 11.97
N ALA A 12 -1.34 13.37 11.20
CA ALA A 12 -2.06 12.58 10.20
C ALA A 12 -1.57 11.12 10.17
N VAL A 13 -2.35 10.25 9.52
CA VAL A 13 -1.89 8.91 9.14
C VAL A 13 -1.19 9.02 7.79
N VAL A 14 0.10 8.67 7.74
CA VAL A 14 0.95 8.78 6.56
C VAL A 14 1.76 7.51 6.35
N TYR A 15 2.16 7.22 5.11
CA TYR A 15 3.05 6.09 4.82
C TYR A 15 4.49 6.39 5.24
N ARG A 16 5.06 5.52 6.08
CA ARG A 16 6.46 5.55 6.53
C ARG A 16 7.06 4.14 6.61
N ASP A 17 8.38 4.06 6.80
CA ASP A 17 9.06 2.79 7.05
C ASP A 17 8.55 2.15 8.34
N LEU A 18 8.18 0.87 8.26
CA LEU A 18 7.79 0.05 9.40
C LEU A 18 8.98 -0.77 9.87
N ALA A 19 9.39 -0.61 11.12
CA ALA A 19 10.38 -1.45 11.78
C ALA A 19 9.71 -2.65 12.45
N GLU A 20 8.53 -2.46 13.02
CA GLU A 20 7.74 -3.49 13.69
C GLU A 20 6.23 -3.25 13.56
N ALA A 21 5.44 -4.24 13.94
CA ALA A 21 3.97 -4.13 13.87
C ALA A 21 3.39 -3.05 14.80
N GLY A 22 4.11 -2.69 15.87
CA GLY A 22 3.74 -1.62 16.79
C GLY A 22 3.79 -0.22 16.17
N ASP A 23 4.44 -0.05 15.02
CA ASP A 23 4.45 1.22 14.28
C ASP A 23 3.10 1.52 13.60
N LEU A 24 2.26 0.51 13.41
CA LEU A 24 0.93 0.69 12.81
C LEU A 24 0.03 1.52 13.73
N PRO A 25 -0.91 2.31 13.17
CA PRO A 25 -1.73 3.26 13.91
C PRO A 25 -2.90 2.61 14.66
N VAL A 26 -2.61 1.60 15.49
CA VAL A 26 -3.61 0.92 16.32
C VAL A 26 -4.27 1.91 17.29
N GLY A 27 -5.58 1.88 17.37
CA GLY A 27 -6.31 2.80 18.24
C GLY A 27 -6.41 4.23 17.70
N TRP A 28 -6.19 4.44 16.40
CA TRP A 28 -6.33 5.75 15.79
C TRP A 28 -7.36 5.72 14.67
N ILE A 29 -8.28 6.68 14.76
CA ILE A 29 -9.28 6.98 13.73
C ILE A 29 -9.09 8.42 13.26
N ASP A 30 -9.57 8.70 12.06
CA ASP A 30 -9.56 10.04 11.51
C ASP A 30 -10.98 10.49 11.15
N GLU A 31 -11.23 11.78 11.32
CA GLU A 31 -12.41 12.45 10.84
C GLU A 31 -12.02 13.34 9.66
N GLN A 32 -12.60 13.07 8.50
CA GLN A 32 -12.32 13.81 7.27
C GLN A 32 -13.60 14.33 6.63
N ASP A 33 -13.58 15.61 6.29
CA ASP A 33 -14.59 16.29 5.49
C ASP A 33 -13.92 17.39 4.65
N GLY A 34 -14.66 18.05 3.78
CA GLY A 34 -14.12 19.12 2.94
C GLY A 34 -13.41 20.21 3.75
N GLY A 35 -12.08 20.33 3.61
CA GLY A 35 -11.26 21.27 4.36
C GLY A 35 -11.05 20.95 5.84
N HIS A 36 -11.46 19.77 6.31
CA HIS A 36 -11.33 19.34 7.69
C HIS A 36 -10.63 17.98 7.77
N TYR A 37 -9.63 17.86 8.66
CA TYR A 37 -8.99 16.61 9.05
C TYR A 37 -8.65 16.65 10.53
N ARG A 38 -9.06 15.64 11.28
CA ARG A 38 -8.71 15.46 12.71
C ARG A 38 -8.40 14.00 12.97
N LEU A 39 -7.29 13.77 13.65
CA LEU A 39 -6.90 12.46 14.14
C LEU A 39 -7.36 12.33 15.58
N GLN A 40 -8.01 11.22 15.91
CA GLN A 40 -8.56 10.92 17.23
C GLN A 40 -8.05 9.58 17.73
N HIS A 41 -7.81 9.47 19.02
CA HIS A 41 -7.46 8.20 19.64
C HIS A 41 -8.75 7.52 20.15
N ASP A 42 -8.98 6.30 19.69
CA ASP A 42 -10.05 5.41 20.10
C ASP A 42 -9.44 4.05 20.48
N PRO A 43 -9.39 3.68 21.77
CA PRO A 43 -8.78 2.42 22.19
C PRO A 43 -9.41 1.15 21.59
N GLU A 44 -10.67 1.25 21.13
CA GLU A 44 -11.39 0.14 20.49
C GLU A 44 -11.11 0.02 18.98
N ALA A 45 -10.45 1.03 18.39
CA ALA A 45 -10.13 1.02 16.98
C ALA A 45 -9.01 0.00 16.68
N GLY A 46 -9.13 -0.68 15.55
CA GLY A 46 -8.17 -1.66 15.06
C GLY A 46 -6.92 -1.03 14.44
N PHE A 47 -6.23 -1.86 13.66
CA PHE A 47 -5.00 -1.45 12.96
C PHE A 47 -5.29 -0.53 11.77
N PHE A 48 -6.45 -0.70 11.12
CA PHE A 48 -6.76 -0.05 9.86
C PHE A 48 -8.12 0.69 9.88
N ASP A 49 -8.56 1.17 11.02
CA ASP A 49 -9.80 1.94 11.19
C ASP A 49 -9.70 3.41 10.75
N HIS A 50 -8.57 3.80 10.16
CA HIS A 50 -8.38 5.07 9.48
C HIS A 50 -8.70 4.95 7.98
N VAL A 51 -9.00 6.06 7.33
CA VAL A 51 -9.11 6.13 5.86
C VAL A 51 -7.81 6.60 5.21
N VAL A 52 -7.77 6.66 3.88
CA VAL A 52 -6.57 7.09 3.14
C VAL A 52 -6.15 8.49 3.59
N GLY A 53 -4.89 8.61 4.02
CA GLY A 53 -4.29 9.87 4.44
C GLY A 53 -3.77 10.71 3.26
N PRO A 54 -3.00 11.78 3.54
CA PRO A 54 -2.51 12.70 2.52
C PRO A 54 -1.40 12.13 1.62
N HIS A 55 -0.82 10.97 1.97
CA HIS A 55 0.23 10.33 1.20
C HIS A 55 -0.33 9.32 0.22
N SER A 56 0.33 9.19 -0.93
CA SER A 56 0.01 8.25 -2.01
C SER A 56 1.21 7.35 -2.28
N LEU A 57 0.96 6.14 -2.79
CA LEU A 57 1.99 5.22 -3.28
C LEU A 57 2.87 5.85 -4.37
N LYS A 58 2.36 6.83 -5.09
CA LYS A 58 3.10 7.58 -6.10
C LYS A 58 4.41 8.16 -5.55
N ASN A 59 4.44 8.62 -4.31
CA ASN A 59 5.64 9.20 -3.70
C ASN A 59 6.82 8.22 -3.65
N PHE A 60 6.55 6.92 -3.60
CA PHE A 60 7.55 5.85 -3.55
C PHE A 60 7.89 5.29 -4.93
N LEU A 61 6.94 5.30 -5.85
CA LEU A 61 7.12 4.75 -7.20
C LEU A 61 7.61 5.78 -8.21
N PHE A 62 7.23 7.03 -8.02
CA PHE A 62 7.63 8.16 -8.86
C PHE A 62 8.03 9.34 -7.96
N PRO A 63 9.23 9.28 -7.35
CA PRO A 63 9.70 10.31 -6.44
C PRO A 63 9.89 11.64 -7.17
N ALA A 64 9.69 12.75 -6.45
CA ALA A 64 9.84 14.11 -7.01
C ALA A 64 11.28 14.44 -7.45
N ARG A 65 12.26 13.66 -6.99
CA ARG A 65 13.68 13.79 -7.37
C ARG A 65 14.29 12.41 -7.52
N GLU A 66 14.93 12.17 -8.65
CA GLU A 66 15.62 10.93 -8.96
C GLU A 66 16.97 11.22 -9.60
N THR A 67 18.00 10.45 -9.24
CA THR A 67 19.30 10.48 -9.92
C THR A 67 19.21 9.57 -11.13
N ILE A 68 19.37 10.14 -12.31
CA ILE A 68 19.28 9.41 -13.61
C ILE A 68 20.66 9.03 -14.16
N GLY A 69 21.74 9.43 -13.50
CA GLY A 69 23.10 9.13 -13.89
C GLY A 69 24.11 10.13 -13.32
N HIS A 70 25.37 9.83 -13.50
CA HIS A 70 26.50 10.66 -13.10
C HIS A 70 27.40 10.93 -14.30
N PHE A 71 28.07 12.09 -14.29
CA PHE A 71 29.15 12.38 -15.23
C PHE A 71 30.48 12.36 -14.49
N LEU A 72 31.37 11.50 -14.95
CA LEU A 72 32.75 11.45 -14.44
C LEU A 72 33.67 12.08 -15.46
N ARG A 73 34.67 12.84 -14.97
CA ARG A 73 35.71 13.39 -15.80
C ARG A 73 37.01 12.60 -15.62
N GLU A 74 37.39 11.87 -16.66
CA GLU A 74 38.63 11.07 -16.70
C GLU A 74 39.48 11.60 -17.85
N ASP A 75 40.76 11.90 -17.61
CA ASP A 75 41.72 12.39 -18.62
C ASP A 75 41.23 13.55 -19.49
N GLY A 76 40.46 14.47 -18.86
CA GLY A 76 39.90 15.63 -19.55
C GLY A 76 38.61 15.38 -20.35
N THR A 77 38.17 14.12 -20.47
CA THR A 77 36.94 13.72 -21.17
C THR A 77 35.83 13.40 -20.19
N TRP A 78 34.62 13.83 -20.51
CA TRP A 78 33.42 13.51 -19.73
C TRP A 78 32.84 12.16 -20.21
N ARG A 79 32.60 11.26 -19.26
CA ARG A 79 31.89 10.01 -19.49
C ARG A 79 30.63 9.96 -18.62
N GLN A 80 29.51 9.67 -19.24
CA GLN A 80 28.28 9.37 -18.52
C GLN A 80 28.38 7.98 -17.91
N VAL A 81 28.06 7.85 -16.66
CA VAL A 81 27.93 6.59 -15.94
C VAL A 81 26.48 6.44 -15.53
N GLU A 82 25.83 5.43 -16.05
CA GLU A 82 24.49 5.03 -15.65
C GLU A 82 24.57 4.14 -14.41
N ASP A 83 25.01 4.72 -13.30
CA ASP A 83 25.02 4.05 -12.01
C ASP A 83 23.74 4.45 -11.29
N LEU A 84 22.67 3.73 -11.60
CA LEU A 84 21.39 3.90 -10.91
C LEU A 84 21.48 3.16 -9.58
N PRO A 85 21.18 3.84 -8.46
CA PRO A 85 21.22 3.19 -7.16
C PRO A 85 20.28 1.99 -7.14
N GLU A 86 20.79 0.84 -6.66
CA GLU A 86 19.95 -0.32 -6.39
C GLU A 86 19.01 0.02 -5.24
N GLU A 87 17.73 0.16 -5.55
CA GLU A 87 16.70 0.31 -4.54
C GLU A 87 16.28 -1.08 -4.02
N PRO A 88 16.20 -1.28 -2.69
CA PRO A 88 15.72 -2.55 -2.16
C PRO A 88 14.26 -2.77 -2.56
N PRO A 89 13.85 -4.02 -2.82
CA PRO A 89 12.44 -4.35 -3.06
C PRO A 89 11.56 -3.77 -1.94
N LEU A 90 10.42 -3.20 -2.33
CA LEU A 90 9.49 -2.51 -1.45
C LEU A 90 8.25 -3.36 -1.20
N ALA A 91 7.85 -3.51 0.06
CA ALA A 91 6.53 -4.00 0.45
C ALA A 91 5.72 -2.86 1.06
N VAL A 92 4.45 -2.77 0.70
CA VAL A 92 3.52 -1.78 1.26
C VAL A 92 2.36 -2.49 1.90
N ILE A 93 2.09 -2.15 3.17
CA ILE A 93 0.96 -2.66 3.94
C ILE A 93 -0.08 -1.55 4.12
N GLY A 94 -1.36 -1.91 4.08
CA GLY A 94 -2.46 -0.97 4.33
C GLY A 94 -2.94 -0.24 3.08
N VAL A 95 -2.64 -0.77 1.90
CA VAL A 95 -3.09 -0.21 0.61
C VAL A 95 -4.60 -0.39 0.47
N ARG A 96 -5.31 0.65 0.06
CA ARG A 96 -6.76 0.60 -0.13
C ARG A 96 -7.14 0.33 -1.59
N GLY A 97 -8.38 -0.11 -1.83
CA GLY A 97 -8.88 -0.34 -3.18
C GLY A 97 -8.74 0.88 -4.09
N CYS A 98 -8.97 2.09 -3.57
CA CYS A 98 -8.77 3.34 -4.32
C CYS A 98 -7.29 3.62 -4.64
N ASP A 99 -6.34 3.23 -3.77
CA ASP A 99 -4.91 3.33 -4.06
C ASP A 99 -4.50 2.38 -5.19
N LEU A 100 -5.03 1.14 -5.18
CA LEU A 100 -4.79 0.16 -6.23
C LEU A 100 -5.34 0.64 -7.58
N ALA A 101 -6.52 1.23 -7.59
CA ALA A 101 -7.10 1.85 -8.79
C ALA A 101 -6.24 3.02 -9.30
N GLY A 102 -5.77 3.87 -8.39
CA GLY A 102 -4.82 4.94 -8.71
C GLY A 102 -3.51 4.42 -9.29
N LEU A 103 -2.99 3.32 -8.72
CA LEU A 103 -1.79 2.66 -9.21
C LEU A 103 -1.98 2.09 -10.62
N ALA A 104 -3.13 1.45 -10.91
CA ALA A 104 -3.44 0.95 -12.25
C ALA A 104 -3.53 2.07 -13.31
N ILE A 105 -3.94 3.28 -12.91
CA ILE A 105 -3.89 4.46 -13.79
C ILE A 105 -2.46 4.90 -14.04
N GLN A 106 -1.60 4.92 -13.00
CA GLN A 106 -0.18 5.23 -13.15
C GLN A 106 0.54 4.22 -14.04
N ASP A 107 0.26 2.92 -13.87
CA ASP A 107 0.80 1.86 -14.72
C ASP A 107 0.50 2.12 -16.21
N ARG A 108 -0.72 2.53 -16.55
CA ARG A 108 -1.08 2.89 -17.92
C ARG A 108 -0.30 4.08 -18.46
N VAL A 109 0.01 5.05 -17.61
CA VAL A 109 0.75 6.26 -18.01
C VAL A 109 2.23 5.96 -18.16
N PHE A 110 2.84 5.28 -17.20
CA PHE A 110 4.30 5.10 -17.13
C PHE A 110 4.82 3.82 -17.81
N LEU A 111 3.95 2.82 -18.01
CA LEU A 111 4.30 1.53 -18.62
C LEU A 111 3.59 1.28 -19.96
N GLY A 112 2.50 1.98 -20.25
CA GLY A 112 1.58 1.65 -21.35
C GLY A 112 1.86 2.35 -22.69
N GLY A 113 2.96 3.11 -22.83
CA GLY A 113 3.29 3.87 -24.03
C GLY A 113 4.49 3.31 -24.81
N GLU A 114 4.87 4.01 -25.89
CA GLU A 114 6.12 3.71 -26.63
C GLU A 114 7.36 4.00 -25.78
N ALA A 115 7.26 4.90 -24.81
CA ALA A 115 8.32 5.26 -23.86
C ALA A 115 7.91 4.81 -22.45
N VAL A 116 8.49 3.72 -21.98
CA VAL A 116 8.34 3.21 -20.62
C VAL A 116 9.31 3.95 -19.71
N ASP A 117 8.81 4.44 -18.55
CA ASP A 117 9.67 5.02 -17.54
C ASP A 117 10.47 3.92 -16.82
N PRO A 118 11.81 3.87 -16.97
CA PRO A 118 12.60 2.76 -16.46
C PRO A 118 12.69 2.77 -14.91
N GLY A 119 12.63 3.92 -14.27
CA GLY A 119 12.65 4.04 -12.81
C GLY A 119 11.35 3.53 -12.20
N TYR A 120 10.23 3.98 -12.73
CA TYR A 120 8.92 3.50 -12.32
C TYR A 120 8.78 1.99 -12.55
N HIS A 121 9.18 1.48 -13.72
CA HIS A 121 9.11 0.05 -14.07
C HIS A 121 9.84 -0.82 -13.05
N ARG A 122 11.10 -0.51 -12.72
CA ARG A 122 11.88 -1.27 -11.73
C ARG A 122 11.21 -1.31 -10.35
N ARG A 123 10.76 -0.15 -9.85
CA ARG A 123 10.09 -0.06 -8.55
C ARG A 123 8.77 -0.83 -8.55
N ARG A 124 8.01 -0.70 -9.64
CA ARG A 124 6.72 -1.36 -9.78
C ARG A 124 6.82 -2.89 -9.86
N GLU A 125 7.82 -3.40 -10.56
CA GLU A 125 8.07 -4.84 -10.71
C GLU A 125 8.47 -5.48 -9.38
N SER A 126 9.27 -4.79 -8.57
CA SER A 126 9.73 -5.28 -7.27
C SER A 126 8.73 -5.04 -6.13
N LEU A 127 7.63 -4.33 -6.38
CA LEU A 127 6.65 -3.94 -5.38
C LEU A 127 5.80 -5.12 -4.92
N PHE A 128 5.68 -5.30 -3.59
CA PHE A 128 4.78 -6.25 -2.95
C PHE A 128 3.66 -5.50 -2.24
N LEU A 129 2.40 -5.82 -2.52
CA LEU A 129 1.25 -5.08 -2.04
C LEU A 129 0.39 -5.92 -1.10
N VAL A 130 0.25 -5.45 0.15
CA VAL A 130 -0.73 -5.96 1.11
C VAL A 130 -1.86 -4.95 1.20
N ALA A 131 -2.95 -5.26 0.50
CA ALA A 131 -4.16 -4.45 0.54
C ALA A 131 -4.93 -4.67 1.85
N VAL A 132 -5.79 -3.71 2.19
CA VAL A 132 -6.71 -3.80 3.33
C VAL A 132 -8.06 -3.26 2.90
N ASN A 133 -9.11 -4.06 3.11
CA ASN A 133 -10.48 -3.66 2.89
C ASN A 133 -10.91 -2.56 3.89
N CYS A 134 -11.62 -1.55 3.40
CA CYS A 134 -12.07 -0.45 4.25
C CYS A 134 -13.27 -0.89 5.11
N ARG A 135 -13.17 -0.64 6.42
CA ARG A 135 -14.28 -0.77 7.38
C ARG A 135 -15.05 0.53 7.56
N ARG A 136 -14.43 1.64 7.22
CA ARG A 136 -14.99 2.99 7.34
C ARG A 136 -14.83 3.75 6.05
N ALA A 137 -15.79 4.62 5.79
CA ALA A 137 -15.68 5.67 4.79
C ALA A 137 -15.67 7.04 5.49
N ALA A 138 -14.92 7.99 4.96
CA ALA A 138 -15.00 9.39 5.34
C ALA A 138 -15.88 10.15 4.36
N ALA A 139 -16.31 11.36 4.73
CA ALA A 139 -17.09 12.21 3.84
C ALA A 139 -16.35 12.61 2.55
N THR A 140 -15.00 12.49 2.55
CA THR A 140 -14.14 12.72 1.39
C THR A 140 -13.98 11.49 0.48
N CYS A 141 -14.48 10.31 0.87
CA CYS A 141 -14.38 9.09 0.07
C CYS A 141 -15.31 9.15 -1.15
N PHE A 142 -14.81 8.73 -2.30
CA PHE A 142 -15.56 8.67 -3.57
C PHE A 142 -15.34 7.36 -4.34
N CYS A 143 -14.74 6.35 -3.69
CA CYS A 143 -14.46 5.05 -4.32
C CYS A 143 -15.71 4.34 -4.81
N HIS A 144 -16.86 4.51 -4.15
CA HIS A 144 -18.15 3.99 -4.61
C HIS A 144 -18.51 4.55 -6.01
N SER A 145 -18.32 5.88 -6.23
CA SER A 145 -18.62 6.52 -7.52
C SER A 145 -17.70 6.07 -8.66
N THR A 146 -16.50 5.58 -8.33
CA THR A 146 -15.51 5.10 -9.30
C THR A 146 -15.43 3.57 -9.38
N GLY A 147 -16.22 2.86 -8.57
CA GLY A 147 -16.24 1.39 -8.54
C GLY A 147 -14.92 0.76 -8.10
N CYS A 148 -14.13 1.45 -7.26
CA CYS A 148 -12.78 1.00 -6.87
C CYS A 148 -12.64 0.68 -5.36
N GLY A 149 -13.73 0.51 -4.66
CA GLY A 149 -13.78 0.19 -3.22
C GLY A 149 -15.20 0.25 -2.70
N PRO A 150 -15.39 0.00 -1.39
CA PRO A 150 -14.41 -0.11 -0.29
C PRO A 150 -13.56 -1.40 -0.28
N ALA A 151 -14.04 -2.50 -0.90
CA ALA A 151 -13.27 -3.72 -1.07
C ALA A 151 -12.21 -3.59 -2.18
N ALA A 152 -11.01 -4.12 -1.94
CA ALA A 152 -10.00 -4.29 -2.97
C ALA A 152 -10.33 -5.50 -3.83
N SER A 153 -10.45 -5.33 -5.16
CA SER A 153 -10.89 -6.39 -6.07
C SER A 153 -9.73 -7.04 -6.84
N ALA A 154 -8.63 -6.35 -7.05
CA ALA A 154 -7.47 -6.83 -7.80
C ALA A 154 -6.23 -5.95 -7.57
N GLY A 155 -5.06 -6.41 -8.07
CA GLY A 155 -3.83 -5.61 -8.08
C GLY A 155 -3.00 -5.69 -6.80
N PHE A 156 -3.30 -6.63 -5.91
CA PHE A 156 -2.57 -6.89 -4.66
C PHE A 156 -1.92 -8.27 -4.68
N ASP A 157 -0.93 -8.48 -3.80
CA ASP A 157 -0.36 -9.80 -3.54
C ASP A 157 -1.12 -10.51 -2.41
N LEU A 158 -1.47 -9.77 -1.35
CA LEU A 158 -2.35 -10.20 -0.27
C LEU A 158 -3.41 -9.11 -0.01
N CYS A 159 -4.61 -9.51 0.42
CA CYS A 159 -5.62 -8.57 0.89
C CYS A 159 -6.12 -9.00 2.27
N LEU A 160 -6.18 -8.06 3.19
CA LEU A 160 -6.62 -8.27 4.57
C LEU A 160 -8.00 -7.66 4.78
N THR A 161 -8.86 -8.42 5.46
CA THR A 161 -10.07 -7.89 6.09
C THR A 161 -9.90 -8.00 7.59
N GLU A 162 -9.95 -6.87 8.29
CA GLU A 162 -9.76 -6.80 9.73
C GLU A 162 -11.06 -7.08 10.48
N PHE A 163 -10.99 -7.99 11.46
CA PHE A 163 -12.03 -8.28 12.43
C PHE A 163 -11.49 -8.08 13.84
N PRO A 164 -12.34 -8.01 14.87
CA PRO A 164 -11.85 -7.98 16.23
C PRO A 164 -10.94 -9.17 16.55
N GLY A 165 -9.65 -8.88 16.82
CA GLY A 165 -8.64 -9.86 17.21
C GLY A 165 -8.17 -10.83 16.12
N ARG A 166 -8.58 -10.67 14.85
CA ARG A 166 -8.17 -11.53 13.75
C ARG A 166 -8.22 -10.82 12.40
N PHE A 167 -7.59 -11.43 11.41
CA PHE A 167 -7.65 -11.00 10.00
C PHE A 167 -8.07 -12.16 9.13
N ALA A 168 -8.96 -11.92 8.16
CA ALA A 168 -9.06 -12.78 6.98
C ALA A 168 -8.02 -12.30 5.96
N CYS A 169 -7.38 -13.26 5.29
CA CYS A 169 -6.35 -12.98 4.29
C CYS A 169 -6.71 -13.66 2.98
N GLU A 170 -6.84 -12.87 1.93
CA GLU A 170 -7.03 -13.32 0.56
C GLU A 170 -5.70 -13.27 -0.20
N VAL A 171 -5.46 -14.26 -1.05
CA VAL A 171 -4.25 -14.36 -1.88
C VAL A 171 -4.57 -13.85 -3.28
N GLY A 172 -3.88 -12.80 -3.71
CA GLY A 172 -4.06 -12.17 -5.02
C GLY A 172 -2.99 -12.54 -6.06
N SER A 173 -1.86 -13.14 -5.64
CA SER A 173 -0.76 -13.49 -6.53
C SER A 173 0.02 -14.73 -6.06
N GLU A 174 0.83 -15.31 -6.95
CA GLU A 174 1.75 -16.39 -6.59
C GLU A 174 2.78 -15.94 -5.53
N ARG A 175 3.24 -14.68 -5.59
CA ARG A 175 4.13 -14.11 -4.57
C ARG A 175 3.43 -14.02 -3.22
N GLY A 176 2.16 -13.63 -3.20
CA GLY A 176 1.31 -13.63 -2.01
C GLY A 176 1.16 -15.02 -1.41
N ALA A 177 0.89 -16.03 -2.25
CA ALA A 177 0.81 -17.42 -1.83
C ALA A 177 2.12 -17.91 -1.19
N ALA A 178 3.26 -17.58 -1.78
CA ALA A 178 4.56 -17.94 -1.24
C ALA A 178 4.87 -17.28 0.11
N VAL A 179 4.44 -16.03 0.32
CA VAL A 179 4.57 -15.34 1.61
C VAL A 179 3.65 -15.97 2.65
N LEU A 180 2.40 -16.27 2.29
CA LEU A 180 1.44 -16.91 3.21
C LEU A 180 1.89 -18.30 3.64
N ALA A 181 2.46 -19.09 2.73
CA ALA A 181 3.03 -20.41 3.05
C ALA A 181 4.17 -20.31 4.10
N LYS A 182 5.06 -19.33 3.96
CA LYS A 182 6.11 -19.08 4.95
C LYS A 182 5.55 -18.56 6.28
N LEU A 183 4.48 -17.79 6.25
CA LEU A 183 3.82 -17.31 7.47
C LEU A 183 3.19 -18.48 8.23
N GLN A 184 2.60 -19.45 7.53
CA GLN A 184 2.00 -20.65 8.11
C GLN A 184 3.01 -21.51 8.90
N GLU A 185 4.29 -21.43 8.57
CA GLU A 185 5.35 -22.11 9.34
C GLU A 185 5.57 -21.49 10.74
N LYS A 186 5.14 -20.23 10.93
CA LYS A 186 5.39 -19.45 12.15
C LYS A 186 4.14 -19.22 12.98
N VAL A 187 2.99 -19.11 12.36
CA VAL A 187 1.71 -18.85 13.02
C VAL A 187 0.63 -19.78 12.47
N PRO A 188 -0.28 -20.26 13.33
CA PRO A 188 -1.39 -21.11 12.88
C PRO A 188 -2.32 -20.29 11.98
N LEU A 189 -2.49 -20.71 10.73
CA LEU A 189 -3.49 -20.21 9.81
C LEU A 189 -4.62 -21.21 9.70
N ILE A 190 -5.85 -20.72 9.70
CA ILE A 190 -7.08 -21.53 9.61
C ILE A 190 -7.78 -21.13 8.31
N ALA A 191 -8.27 -22.11 7.55
CA ALA A 191 -9.07 -21.83 6.37
C ALA A 191 -10.38 -21.12 6.76
N CYS A 192 -10.70 -20.02 6.09
CA CYS A 192 -11.97 -19.31 6.31
C CYS A 192 -13.16 -20.21 5.93
N THR A 193 -14.16 -20.21 6.80
CA THR A 193 -15.48 -20.80 6.52
C THR A 193 -16.25 -19.93 5.50
N ASP A 194 -17.28 -20.47 4.91
CA ASP A 194 -18.14 -19.71 3.98
C ASP A 194 -18.86 -18.57 4.70
N SER A 195 -19.21 -18.73 5.99
CA SER A 195 -19.78 -17.66 6.81
C SER A 195 -18.80 -16.51 7.04
N GLU A 196 -17.53 -16.81 7.32
CA GLU A 196 -16.48 -15.78 7.51
C GLU A 196 -16.16 -15.04 6.20
N ARG A 197 -16.23 -15.72 5.06
CA ARG A 197 -16.11 -15.07 3.74
C ARG A 197 -17.27 -14.13 3.46
N ALA A 198 -18.50 -14.54 3.78
CA ALA A 198 -19.67 -13.68 3.66
C ALA A 198 -19.57 -12.46 4.57
N GLU A 199 -19.18 -12.64 5.85
CA GLU A 199 -18.93 -11.55 6.79
C GLU A 199 -17.87 -10.56 6.27
N ALA A 200 -16.78 -11.07 5.66
CA ALA A 200 -15.75 -10.22 5.08
C ALA A 200 -16.26 -9.40 3.87
N ALA A 201 -17.15 -9.98 3.06
CA ALA A 201 -17.77 -9.28 1.95
C ALA A 201 -18.72 -8.19 2.43
N GLU A 202 -19.62 -8.50 3.37
CA GLU A 202 -20.58 -7.55 3.93
C GLU A 202 -19.91 -6.36 4.62
N GLN A 203 -18.76 -6.59 5.27
CA GLN A 203 -18.02 -5.51 5.94
C GLN A 203 -17.51 -4.43 4.97
N SER A 204 -17.37 -4.78 3.70
CA SER A 204 -16.80 -3.93 2.65
C SER A 204 -17.83 -3.50 1.60
N GLU A 205 -19.13 -3.65 1.86
CA GLU A 205 -20.22 -3.10 1.04
C GLU A 205 -20.62 -1.69 1.50
#